data_97f005a4458ab768fe1fbc39cc42034a
#
_entry.id   97f005a4458ab768fe1fbc39cc42034a
#
_cell.length_a   1.000
_cell.length_b   1.000
_cell.length_c   1.000
_cell.angle_alpha   90.00
_cell.angle_beta   90.00
_cell.angle_gamma   90.00
#
_symmetry.space_group_name_H-M   'P 1'
#
loop_
_entity.id
_entity.type
_entity.pdbx_description
1 polymer ?
#
loop_
_entity_poly.entity_id
_entity_poly.type
_entity_poly.pdbx_seq_one_letter_code
_entity_poly.pdbx_strand_id
1 'polypeptide(L)'
;MIAVFFLTSCDKDDPFEETDSGKNTLGFLLNGKKVEYAWEQILPFTDYGYKVYAAEDYTRNDTLLINAVLEPIEELRGSNYISIKLPITKLSAGAVLENVADIELPYLAGSEQEGEFTRNYRQNLDIISSRVGIRTCKRGEVLSGIFEFDGDAHFMDGTDKHCKITEGHFDVEWHR
;
A
#
# COMPACT_ATOMS: atom_id res chain seq x y z
N MET A 1 -28.91 -40.63 -3.42
CA MET A 1 -28.76 -39.33 -4.07
C MET A 1 -28.08 -38.39 -3.05
N ILE A 2 -26.77 -38.21 -3.17
CA ILE A 2 -25.98 -37.43 -2.22
C ILE A 2 -25.87 -36.03 -2.84
N ALA A 3 -26.49 -35.02 -2.21
CA ALA A 3 -26.35 -33.63 -2.60
C ALA A 3 -25.00 -33.15 -2.08
N VAL A 4 -24.04 -32.92 -2.97
CA VAL A 4 -22.78 -32.23 -2.67
C VAL A 4 -23.05 -30.74 -2.70
N PHE A 5 -23.14 -30.13 -1.53
CA PHE A 5 -23.12 -28.67 -1.40
C PHE A 5 -21.70 -28.18 -1.66
N PHE A 6 -21.48 -27.61 -2.83
CA PHE A 6 -20.31 -26.74 -3.04
C PHE A 6 -20.53 -25.48 -2.20
N LEU A 7 -19.86 -25.39 -1.07
CA LEU A 7 -19.64 -24.13 -0.40
C LEU A 7 -18.69 -23.33 -1.32
N THR A 8 -19.24 -22.41 -2.11
CA THR A 8 -18.43 -21.38 -2.73
C THR A 8 -17.93 -20.52 -1.58
N SER A 9 -16.71 -20.78 -1.13
CA SER A 9 -15.92 -19.84 -0.36
C SER A 9 -15.87 -18.56 -1.18
N CYS A 10 -16.31 -17.46 -0.60
CA CYS A 10 -15.99 -16.15 -1.14
C CYS A 10 -14.48 -15.99 -0.90
N ASP A 11 -13.67 -16.40 -1.85
CA ASP A 11 -12.23 -16.27 -1.76
C ASP A 11 -11.90 -14.78 -1.78
N LYS A 12 -11.40 -14.30 -0.65
CA LYS A 12 -10.68 -13.04 -0.55
C LYS A 12 -9.55 -13.10 -1.57
N ASP A 13 -9.48 -12.15 -2.49
CA ASP A 13 -8.37 -12.08 -3.44
C ASP A 13 -7.04 -12.07 -2.67
N ASP A 14 -6.17 -13.04 -2.94
CA ASP A 14 -4.87 -13.14 -2.25
C ASP A 14 -3.99 -11.96 -2.70
N PRO A 15 -3.58 -11.05 -1.79
CA PRO A 15 -2.74 -9.91 -2.14
C PRO A 15 -1.33 -10.32 -2.60
N PHE A 16 -0.95 -11.59 -2.41
CA PHE A 16 0.30 -12.16 -2.90
C PHE A 16 0.13 -12.92 -4.21
N GLU A 17 -1.11 -13.07 -4.72
CA GLU A 17 -1.34 -13.59 -6.05
C GLU A 17 -0.94 -12.55 -7.10
N GLU A 18 -0.09 -12.97 -8.04
CA GLU A 18 0.30 -12.12 -9.16
C GLU A 18 -0.83 -11.98 -10.19
N THR A 19 -1.60 -10.91 -10.09
CA THR A 19 -2.68 -10.59 -11.03
C THR A 19 -2.41 -9.28 -11.77
N ASP A 20 -3.12 -9.07 -12.88
CA ASP A 20 -2.99 -7.88 -13.75
C ASP A 20 -4.37 -7.38 -14.18
N SER A 21 -5.37 -7.51 -13.31
CA SER A 21 -6.78 -7.30 -13.64
C SER A 21 -7.42 -6.11 -12.93
N GLY A 22 -6.65 -5.37 -12.08
CA GLY A 22 -7.19 -4.27 -11.29
C GLY A 22 -8.05 -4.73 -10.11
N LYS A 23 -7.66 -5.82 -9.45
CA LYS A 23 -8.40 -6.38 -8.30
C LYS A 23 -8.35 -5.51 -7.04
N ASN A 24 -7.59 -4.42 -7.07
CA ASN A 24 -7.36 -3.54 -5.92
C ASN A 24 -6.77 -4.30 -4.72
N THR A 25 -5.69 -5.04 -4.97
CA THR A 25 -4.92 -5.79 -3.97
C THR A 25 -3.54 -5.19 -3.74
N LEU A 26 -3.05 -5.29 -2.51
CA LEU A 26 -1.69 -4.93 -2.13
C LEU A 26 -1.27 -5.76 -0.91
N GLY A 27 -0.09 -6.34 -0.96
CA GLY A 27 0.50 -7.10 0.13
C GLY A 27 2.01 -7.12 0.05
N PHE A 28 2.68 -7.35 1.18
CA PHE A 28 4.14 -7.41 1.27
C PHE A 28 4.59 -8.09 2.56
N LEU A 29 5.87 -8.43 2.64
CA LEU A 29 6.52 -8.81 3.89
C LEU A 29 7.27 -7.60 4.48
N LEU A 30 6.95 -7.22 5.72
CA LEU A 30 7.71 -6.25 6.49
C LEU A 30 8.59 -6.99 7.50
N ASN A 31 9.91 -6.92 7.32
CA ASN A 31 10.86 -7.66 8.16
C ASN A 31 10.52 -9.17 8.26
N GLY A 32 10.03 -9.74 7.14
CA GLY A 32 9.61 -11.16 7.05
C GLY A 32 8.21 -11.45 7.58
N LYS A 33 7.47 -10.48 8.11
CA LYS A 33 6.08 -10.64 8.54
C LYS A 33 5.12 -10.18 7.46
N LYS A 34 4.07 -10.96 7.24
CA LYS A 34 3.04 -10.71 6.24
C LYS A 34 2.18 -9.50 6.63
N VAL A 35 2.03 -8.56 5.70
CA VAL A 35 1.16 -7.39 5.80
C VAL A 35 0.25 -7.36 4.58
N GLU A 36 -1.05 -7.25 4.81
CA GLU A 36 -2.06 -7.22 3.76
C GLU A 36 -2.94 -5.98 3.90
N TYR A 37 -3.64 -5.61 2.81
CA TYR A 37 -4.67 -4.58 2.90
C TYR A 37 -5.83 -5.03 3.80
N ALA A 38 -6.41 -4.08 4.55
CA ALA A 38 -7.53 -4.37 5.44
C ALA A 38 -8.79 -4.70 4.62
N TRP A 39 -9.33 -5.90 4.82
CA TRP A 39 -10.52 -6.36 4.10
C TRP A 39 -11.82 -5.75 4.65
N GLU A 40 -11.89 -5.53 5.96
CA GLU A 40 -13.09 -5.00 6.59
C GLU A 40 -13.14 -3.47 6.57
N GLN A 41 -14.32 -2.94 6.30
CA GLN A 41 -14.59 -1.51 6.25
C GLN A 41 -14.61 -0.92 7.65
N ILE A 42 -13.58 -0.19 8.03
CA ILE A 42 -13.46 0.39 9.39
C ILE A 42 -14.35 1.65 9.56
N LEU A 43 -14.79 2.31 8.49
CA LEU A 43 -15.61 3.53 8.59
C LEU A 43 -16.79 3.53 7.61
N PRO A 44 -18.04 3.73 8.10
CA PRO A 44 -19.25 3.72 7.27
C PRO A 44 -19.50 5.00 6.45
N PHE A 45 -18.57 5.99 6.45
CA PHE A 45 -18.84 7.35 5.94
C PHE A 45 -17.84 7.89 4.91
N THR A 46 -16.94 7.06 4.37
CA THR A 46 -16.10 7.49 3.26
C THR A 46 -16.68 6.97 1.94
N ASP A 47 -17.10 7.89 1.06
CA ASP A 47 -17.65 7.61 -0.28
C ASP A 47 -16.66 6.91 -1.22
N TYR A 48 -15.43 6.66 -0.79
CA TYR A 48 -14.41 5.96 -1.56
C TYR A 48 -14.32 4.52 -1.07
N GLY A 49 -15.10 3.64 -1.71
CA GLY A 49 -15.17 2.21 -1.40
C GLY A 49 -13.89 1.39 -1.69
N TYR A 50 -12.79 2.05 -2.06
CA TYR A 50 -11.55 1.37 -2.41
C TYR A 50 -10.54 1.47 -1.26
N LYS A 51 -10.16 0.31 -0.72
CA LYS A 51 -9.10 0.19 0.29
C LYS A 51 -7.71 0.25 -0.32
N VAL A 52 -7.59 -0.11 -1.60
CA VAL A 52 -6.38 -0.04 -2.41
C VAL A 52 -6.72 0.63 -3.73
N TYR A 53 -5.96 1.64 -4.14
CA TYR A 53 -6.16 2.34 -5.41
C TYR A 53 -4.92 3.09 -5.85
N ALA A 54 -4.83 3.41 -7.13
CA ALA A 54 -3.83 4.34 -7.66
C ALA A 54 -4.50 5.62 -8.15
N ALA A 55 -3.93 6.78 -7.78
CA ALA A 55 -4.41 8.09 -8.21
C ALA A 55 -3.25 9.05 -8.50
N GLU A 56 -3.45 9.96 -9.45
CA GLU A 56 -2.48 11.01 -9.74
C GLU A 56 -2.50 12.06 -8.61
N ASP A 57 -1.32 12.47 -8.13
CA ASP A 57 -1.21 13.50 -7.09
C ASP A 57 -1.58 14.87 -7.67
N TYR A 58 -2.67 15.47 -7.17
CA TYR A 58 -3.14 16.79 -7.61
C TYR A 58 -2.15 17.93 -7.34
N THR A 59 -1.24 17.73 -6.38
CA THR A 59 -0.23 18.74 -6.02
C THR A 59 1.06 18.59 -6.81
N ARG A 60 1.27 17.42 -7.41
CA ARG A 60 2.44 17.05 -8.20
C ARG A 60 1.99 16.31 -9.44
N ASN A 61 1.80 17.03 -10.54
CA ASN A 61 1.29 16.50 -11.81
C ASN A 61 2.12 15.36 -12.45
N ASP A 62 3.26 15.04 -11.88
CA ASP A 62 4.20 14.01 -12.35
C ASP A 62 4.26 12.78 -11.45
N THR A 63 3.45 12.71 -10.40
CA THR A 63 3.50 11.67 -9.38
C THR A 63 2.21 10.85 -9.35
N LEU A 64 2.35 9.53 -9.36
CA LEU A 64 1.29 8.58 -9.07
C LEU A 64 1.43 8.07 -7.64
N LEU A 65 0.32 8.03 -6.92
CA LEU A 65 0.21 7.46 -5.58
C LEU A 65 -0.50 6.12 -5.65
N ILE A 66 0.13 5.05 -5.18
CA ILE A 66 -0.56 3.79 -4.86
C ILE A 66 -0.83 3.81 -3.37
N ASN A 67 -2.09 3.85 -3.00
CA ASN A 67 -2.55 3.99 -1.62
C ASN A 67 -3.24 2.71 -1.17
N ALA A 68 -2.97 2.26 0.05
CA ALA A 68 -3.69 1.15 0.66
C ALA A 68 -3.94 1.39 2.15
N VAL A 69 -5.13 0.98 2.61
CA VAL A 69 -5.43 0.80 4.04
C VAL A 69 -5.03 -0.62 4.40
N LEU A 70 -4.22 -0.76 5.43
CA LEU A 70 -3.61 -2.01 5.88
C LEU A 70 -4.21 -2.45 7.21
N GLU A 71 -4.03 -3.72 7.55
CA GLU A 71 -4.12 -4.15 8.95
C GLU A 71 -3.07 -3.39 9.79
N PRO A 72 -3.38 -3.03 11.06
CA PRO A 72 -2.45 -2.28 11.90
C PRO A 72 -1.10 -3.00 12.06
N ILE A 73 -0.02 -2.31 11.77
CA ILE A 73 1.34 -2.84 11.88
C ILE A 73 1.89 -2.50 13.25
N GLU A 74 1.93 -3.46 14.18
CA GLU A 74 2.40 -3.25 15.56
C GLU A 74 3.84 -2.72 15.61
N GLU A 75 4.73 -3.25 14.78
CA GLU A 75 6.13 -2.82 14.69
C GLU A 75 6.28 -1.35 14.30
N LEU A 76 5.29 -0.79 13.60
CA LEU A 76 5.21 0.61 13.20
C LEU A 76 4.14 1.37 14.00
N ARG A 77 3.93 0.94 15.27
CA ARG A 77 3.02 1.60 16.22
C ARG A 77 1.58 1.73 15.74
N GLY A 78 1.10 0.70 15.03
CA GLY A 78 -0.27 0.65 14.54
C GLY A 78 -0.50 1.45 13.26
N SER A 79 0.57 1.80 12.52
CA SER A 79 0.39 2.32 11.16
C SER A 79 -0.49 1.37 10.35
N ASN A 80 -1.53 1.91 9.73
CA ASN A 80 -2.51 1.16 8.96
C ASN A 80 -2.71 1.71 7.54
N TYR A 81 -1.73 2.43 7.03
CA TYR A 81 -1.79 3.03 5.70
C TYR A 81 -0.43 3.00 5.03
N ILE A 82 -0.40 2.77 3.72
CA ILE A 82 0.79 2.89 2.90
C ILE A 82 0.49 3.76 1.68
N SER A 83 1.44 4.59 1.30
CA SER A 83 1.43 5.32 0.02
C SER A 83 2.77 5.12 -0.69
N ILE A 84 2.74 4.51 -1.87
CA ILE A 84 3.91 4.35 -2.73
C ILE A 84 3.84 5.42 -3.82
N LYS A 85 4.86 6.27 -3.90
CA LYS A 85 4.95 7.37 -4.86
C LYS A 85 5.81 6.96 -6.05
N LEU A 86 5.27 7.08 -7.24
CA LEU A 86 5.95 6.72 -8.49
C LEU A 86 5.94 7.88 -9.48
N PRO A 87 7.05 8.17 -10.16
CA PRO A 87 7.08 9.19 -11.22
C PRO A 87 6.32 8.69 -12.46
N ILE A 88 5.21 9.35 -12.82
CA ILE A 88 4.34 8.96 -13.95
C ILE A 88 5.12 8.85 -15.26
N THR A 89 6.07 9.74 -15.47
CA THR A 89 6.86 9.80 -16.72
C THR A 89 7.75 8.57 -16.94
N LYS A 90 8.00 7.78 -15.89
CA LYS A 90 8.82 6.56 -15.93
C LYS A 90 7.99 5.28 -15.96
N LEU A 91 6.65 5.39 -15.89
CA LEU A 91 5.77 4.22 -15.87
C LEU A 91 5.55 3.68 -17.28
N SER A 92 5.89 2.42 -17.47
CA SER A 92 5.55 1.63 -18.66
C SER A 92 5.56 0.15 -18.32
N ALA A 93 4.81 -0.66 -19.04
CA ALA A 93 4.86 -2.11 -18.85
C ALA A 93 6.30 -2.64 -19.08
N GLY A 94 6.78 -3.48 -18.18
CA GLY A 94 8.16 -4.00 -18.18
C GLY A 94 9.20 -3.05 -17.57
N ALA A 95 8.85 -1.84 -17.16
CA ALA A 95 9.80 -0.93 -16.52
C ALA A 95 10.24 -1.46 -15.15
N VAL A 96 11.52 -1.23 -14.84
CA VAL A 96 12.09 -1.42 -13.49
C VAL A 96 12.59 -0.07 -12.99
N LEU A 97 12.04 0.40 -11.90
CA LEU A 97 12.38 1.68 -11.27
C LEU A 97 13.27 1.39 -10.06
N GLU A 98 14.52 1.82 -10.11
CA GLU A 98 15.47 1.66 -9.00
C GLU A 98 15.77 3.02 -8.37
N ASN A 99 15.63 3.11 -7.05
CA ASN A 99 15.94 4.31 -6.24
C ASN A 99 15.20 5.59 -6.71
N VAL A 100 14.01 5.43 -7.27
CA VAL A 100 13.17 6.54 -7.74
C VAL A 100 11.75 6.53 -7.17
N ALA A 101 11.40 5.45 -6.47
CA ALA A 101 10.15 5.34 -5.75
C ALA A 101 10.35 5.79 -4.30
N ASP A 102 9.31 6.35 -3.70
CA ASP A 102 9.25 6.75 -2.31
C ASP A 102 8.06 6.08 -1.62
N ILE A 103 8.13 5.89 -0.31
CA ILE A 103 7.09 5.23 0.48
C ILE A 103 6.78 6.03 1.74
N GLU A 104 5.51 6.25 2.00
CA GLU A 104 5.02 6.81 3.24
C GLU A 104 4.23 5.76 4.02
N LEU A 105 4.54 5.60 5.30
CA LEU A 105 3.79 4.82 6.28
C LEU A 105 3.33 5.79 7.37
N PRO A 106 2.17 6.43 7.22
CA PRO A 106 1.69 7.41 8.18
C PRO A 106 1.39 6.73 9.51
N TYR A 107 1.90 7.33 10.57
CA TYR A 107 1.68 6.95 11.95
C TYR A 107 0.51 7.76 12.53
N LEU A 108 -0.48 7.07 13.09
CA LEU A 108 -1.49 7.68 13.94
C LEU A 108 -0.97 7.72 15.37
N ALA A 109 -0.36 8.84 15.77
CA ALA A 109 -0.06 9.06 17.18
C ALA A 109 -1.39 9.25 17.94
N GLY A 110 -1.89 8.20 18.56
CA GLY A 110 -2.95 8.31 19.53
C GLY A 110 -2.42 9.02 20.77
N SER A 111 -2.81 10.26 21.02
CA SER A 111 -2.83 10.76 22.38
C SER A 111 -4.20 10.40 22.94
N GLU A 112 -4.24 9.57 23.99
CA GLU A 112 -5.41 9.39 24.85
C GLU A 112 -5.70 10.69 25.62
N GLN A 113 -6.21 11.70 24.92
CA GLN A 113 -6.86 12.84 25.55
C GLN A 113 -8.14 13.15 24.78
N GLU A 114 -9.23 13.11 25.52
CA GLU A 114 -10.58 13.33 25.06
C GLU A 114 -10.69 14.54 24.12
N GLY A 115 -11.17 14.31 22.89
CA GLY A 115 -11.83 15.32 22.08
C GLY A 115 -11.00 16.06 21.03
N GLU A 116 -9.71 15.84 20.84
CA GLU A 116 -8.96 16.41 19.75
C GLU A 116 -8.64 15.38 18.67
N PHE A 117 -9.07 15.66 17.43
CA PHE A 117 -8.60 14.95 16.23
C PHE A 117 -7.09 15.12 16.12
N THR A 118 -6.34 14.11 16.50
CA THR A 118 -4.89 14.10 16.39
C THR A 118 -4.46 14.24 14.95
N ARG A 119 -3.55 15.17 14.68
CA ARG A 119 -2.95 15.38 13.37
C ARG A 119 -2.25 14.11 12.93
N ASN A 120 -2.57 13.64 11.73
CA ASN A 120 -1.83 12.56 11.09
C ASN A 120 -0.39 13.02 10.87
N TYR A 121 0.55 12.50 11.63
CA TYR A 121 1.96 12.68 11.35
C TYR A 121 2.32 11.69 10.25
N ARG A 122 2.58 12.20 9.06
CA ARG A 122 3.14 11.40 7.98
C ARG A 122 4.60 11.16 8.32
N GLN A 123 4.96 9.91 8.47
CA GLN A 123 6.33 9.50 8.63
C GLN A 123 6.79 8.95 7.28
N ASN A 124 7.76 9.61 6.67
CA ASN A 124 8.45 9.05 5.53
C ASN A 124 9.49 8.08 6.05
N LEU A 125 9.67 6.97 5.34
CA LEU A 125 10.85 6.16 5.52
C LEU A 125 12.03 6.87 4.86
N ASP A 126 13.16 6.96 5.56
CA ASP A 126 14.43 7.31 4.93
C ASP A 126 14.87 6.14 4.07
N ILE A 127 14.58 6.23 2.78
CA ILE A 127 14.78 5.14 1.82
C ILE A 127 16.27 5.00 1.53
N ILE A 128 16.82 3.83 1.86
CA ILE A 128 18.19 3.42 1.52
C ILE A 128 18.24 2.86 0.10
N SER A 129 17.25 2.01 -0.22
CA SER A 129 17.06 1.50 -1.58
C SER A 129 15.61 1.18 -1.89
N SER A 130 15.24 1.33 -3.15
CA SER A 130 13.92 0.95 -3.64
C SER A 130 13.99 0.32 -5.02
N ARG A 131 13.12 -0.66 -5.26
CA ARG A 131 12.94 -1.30 -6.55
C ARG A 131 11.45 -1.55 -6.79
N VAL A 132 10.94 -1.06 -7.92
CA VAL A 132 9.56 -1.29 -8.34
C VAL A 132 9.56 -1.81 -9.77
N GLY A 133 9.03 -3.01 -9.96
CA GLY A 133 8.84 -3.61 -11.28
C GLY A 133 7.40 -3.44 -11.74
N ILE A 134 7.18 -2.83 -12.90
CA ILE A 134 5.86 -2.61 -13.48
C ILE A 134 5.53 -3.75 -14.44
N ARG A 135 4.49 -4.52 -14.19
CA ARG A 135 4.02 -5.57 -15.10
C ARG A 135 3.00 -5.03 -16.10
N THR A 136 1.94 -4.42 -15.61
CA THR A 136 0.91 -3.80 -16.43
C THR A 136 0.84 -2.31 -16.15
N CYS A 137 0.73 -1.51 -17.20
CA CYS A 137 0.59 -0.06 -17.11
C CYS A 137 -0.38 0.43 -18.18
N LYS A 138 -1.65 0.59 -17.80
CA LYS A 138 -2.72 1.13 -18.64
C LYS A 138 -3.34 2.32 -17.92
N ARG A 139 -2.90 3.51 -18.30
CA ARG A 139 -3.33 4.76 -17.66
C ARG A 139 -4.85 4.95 -17.71
N GLY A 140 -5.48 5.10 -16.56
CA GLY A 140 -6.92 5.20 -16.38
C GLY A 140 -7.64 3.83 -16.40
N GLU A 141 -6.90 2.73 -16.29
CA GLU A 141 -7.44 1.38 -16.21
C GLU A 141 -6.75 0.60 -15.08
N VAL A 142 -5.55 0.06 -15.33
CA VAL A 142 -4.85 -0.87 -14.45
C VAL A 142 -3.37 -0.54 -14.34
N LEU A 143 -2.86 -0.61 -13.11
CA LEU A 143 -1.44 -0.66 -12.82
C LEU A 143 -1.15 -1.87 -11.92
N SER A 144 -0.23 -2.74 -12.33
CA SER A 144 0.20 -3.87 -11.53
C SER A 144 1.72 -4.03 -11.51
N GLY A 145 2.23 -4.65 -10.46
CA GLY A 145 3.66 -4.86 -10.35
C GLY A 145 4.11 -5.42 -9.01
N ILE A 146 5.42 -5.37 -8.81
CA ILE A 146 6.09 -5.80 -7.59
C ILE A 146 6.90 -4.66 -6.99
N PHE A 147 7.17 -4.70 -5.68
CA PHE A 147 8.01 -3.68 -5.05
C PHE A 147 8.82 -4.23 -3.87
N GLU A 148 9.98 -3.63 -3.68
CA GLU A 148 10.87 -3.86 -2.56
C GLU A 148 11.42 -2.52 -2.08
N PHE A 149 11.50 -2.35 -0.75
CA PHE A 149 12.07 -1.16 -0.11
C PHE A 149 12.95 -1.57 1.06
N ASP A 150 14.00 -0.80 1.26
CA ASP A 150 14.88 -0.88 2.41
C ASP A 150 15.08 0.55 2.95
N GLY A 151 14.86 0.78 4.24
CA GLY A 151 14.92 2.11 4.82
C GLY A 151 14.72 2.12 6.33
N ASP A 152 14.83 3.29 6.92
CA ASP A 152 14.69 3.50 8.35
C ASP A 152 13.47 4.36 8.67
N ALA A 153 12.64 3.92 9.61
CA ALA A 153 11.55 4.68 10.18
C ALA A 153 12.02 5.41 11.45
N HIS A 154 11.89 6.74 11.46
CA HIS A 154 12.26 7.57 12.59
C HIS A 154 11.02 7.96 13.40
N PHE A 155 10.99 7.61 14.68
CA PHE A 155 9.87 7.94 15.57
C PHE A 155 10.12 9.25 16.33
N MET A 156 9.04 9.96 16.67
CA MET A 156 9.12 11.25 17.39
C MET A 156 9.78 11.15 18.78
N ASP A 157 9.83 9.96 19.38
CA ASP A 157 10.53 9.75 20.66
C ASP A 157 12.04 9.53 20.49
N GLY A 158 12.55 9.68 19.26
CA GLY A 158 13.96 9.51 18.94
C GLY A 158 14.39 8.06 18.73
N THR A 159 13.47 7.11 18.68
CA THR A 159 13.79 5.72 18.33
C THR A 159 13.74 5.53 16.82
N ASP A 160 14.64 4.71 16.30
CA ASP A 160 14.68 4.33 14.89
C ASP A 160 14.33 2.86 14.74
N LYS A 161 13.72 2.52 13.61
CA LYS A 161 13.45 1.14 13.26
C LYS A 161 13.77 0.87 11.81
N HIS A 162 14.62 -0.12 11.58
CA HIS A 162 14.91 -0.59 10.23
C HIS A 162 13.72 -1.35 9.65
N CYS A 163 13.32 -0.97 8.44
CA CYS A 163 12.16 -1.49 7.72
C CYS A 163 12.61 -2.05 6.37
N LYS A 164 12.51 -3.37 6.23
CA LYS A 164 12.75 -4.04 4.96
C LYS A 164 11.45 -4.61 4.43
N ILE A 165 10.99 -4.08 3.29
CA ILE A 165 9.81 -4.57 2.56
C ILE A 165 10.30 -5.46 1.43
N THR A 166 9.81 -6.71 1.41
CA THR A 166 10.10 -7.72 0.39
C THR A 166 8.81 -8.38 -0.09
N GLU A 167 8.87 -9.06 -1.22
CA GLU A 167 7.73 -9.79 -1.81
C GLU A 167 6.48 -8.89 -1.96
N GLY A 168 6.70 -7.60 -2.19
CA GLY A 168 5.61 -6.66 -2.38
C GLY A 168 4.93 -6.85 -3.74
N HIS A 169 3.59 -6.90 -3.73
CA HIS A 169 2.77 -6.98 -4.93
C HIS A 169 1.66 -5.96 -4.88
N PHE A 170 1.30 -5.39 -6.03
CA PHE A 170 0.11 -4.56 -6.19
C PHE A 170 -0.57 -4.85 -7.53
N ASP A 171 -1.89 -4.80 -7.51
CA ASP A 171 -2.76 -4.86 -8.69
C ASP A 171 -3.94 -3.92 -8.45
N VAL A 172 -3.91 -2.73 -9.05
CA VAL A 172 -4.78 -1.61 -8.69
C VAL A 172 -5.44 -0.99 -9.90
N GLU A 173 -6.66 -0.52 -9.73
CA GLU A 173 -7.28 0.40 -10.67
C GLU A 173 -6.58 1.76 -10.60
N TRP A 174 -6.28 2.33 -11.77
CA TRP A 174 -5.66 3.65 -11.89
C TRP A 174 -6.72 4.70 -12.17
N HIS A 175 -7.12 5.43 -11.14
CA HIS A 175 -8.05 6.55 -11.24
C HIS A 175 -7.33 7.84 -11.67
N ARG A 176 -7.99 8.62 -12.55
CA ARG A 176 -7.54 9.95 -12.98
C ARG A 176 -8.14 11.05 -12.13
#